data_b20dde7eb16f3fdc41f3cace2882564e
#
_entry.id   b20dde7eb16f3fdc41f3cace2882564e
#
_cell.length_a   1.000
_cell.length_b   1.000
_cell.length_c   1.000
_cell.angle_alpha   90.00
_cell.angle_beta   90.00
_cell.angle_gamma   90.00
#
_symmetry.space_group_name_H-M   'P 1'
#
loop_
_entity.id
_entity.type
_entity.pdbx_description
1 polymer ?
#
loop_
_entity_poly.entity_id
_entity_poly.type
_entity_poly.pdbx_seq_one_letter_code
_entity_poly.pdbx_strand_id
1 'polypeptide(L)'
;TVAVLGQENILEAARKLNIYPLITKHNRAGKGLGVQLFNSEAELEAYVNSPAFEPSVDGITLLQAYIKPADGRIRRSEFINQKFLYTVSIDSSDGFQLCPADGCQIGQRPAQLETSDKFQITDPLPTSQRQAYENFLAQAGIDVAAIEWVESEAGQIYVYDVNTNTNYNPTAEEKAGVFAHQHLAEYLKN
;
A
#
# COMPACT_ATOMS: atom_id res chain seq x y z
N THR A 1 -2.30 10.82 -7.56
CA THR A 1 -0.90 10.82 -7.11
C THR A 1 -0.07 11.71 -8.00
N VAL A 2 0.82 12.51 -7.42
CA VAL A 2 1.80 13.36 -8.12
C VAL A 2 3.18 13.11 -7.51
N ALA A 3 4.19 12.97 -8.37
CA ALA A 3 5.58 12.88 -7.95
C ALA A 3 6.22 14.28 -7.92
N VAL A 4 6.90 14.61 -6.85
CA VAL A 4 7.51 15.92 -6.61
C VAL A 4 8.99 15.73 -6.32
N LEU A 5 9.84 16.35 -7.11
CA LEU A 5 11.29 16.37 -6.90
C LEU A 5 11.67 17.60 -6.06
N GLY A 6 12.40 17.35 -4.97
CA GLY A 6 12.87 18.40 -4.06
C GLY A 6 11.81 18.86 -3.06
N GLN A 7 12.27 19.09 -1.81
CA GLN A 7 11.43 19.54 -0.70
C GLN A 7 10.74 20.89 -1.00
N GLU A 8 11.45 21.78 -1.64
CA GLU A 8 11.04 23.15 -1.97
C GLU A 8 9.79 23.19 -2.87
N ASN A 9 9.52 22.12 -3.62
CA ASN A 9 8.41 22.05 -4.55
C ASN A 9 7.14 21.39 -3.97
N ILE A 10 7.22 20.79 -2.77
CA ILE A 10 6.13 20.02 -2.18
C ILE A 10 4.89 20.87 -1.95
N LEU A 11 5.04 22.05 -1.34
CA LEU A 11 3.91 22.92 -1.01
C LEU A 11 3.23 23.48 -2.25
N GLU A 12 3.99 23.85 -3.28
CA GLU A 12 3.41 24.31 -4.55
C GLU A 12 2.61 23.19 -5.23
N ALA A 13 3.16 21.99 -5.26
CA ALA A 13 2.48 20.83 -5.83
C ALA A 13 1.20 20.47 -5.05
N ALA A 14 1.24 20.53 -3.72
CA ALA A 14 0.07 20.29 -2.87
C ALA A 14 -1.03 21.33 -3.10
N ARG A 15 -0.68 22.62 -3.25
CA ARG A 15 -1.62 23.70 -3.59
C ARG A 15 -2.28 23.47 -4.96
N LYS A 16 -1.52 23.00 -5.94
CA LYS A 16 -2.06 22.66 -7.28
C LYS A 16 -3.01 21.47 -7.24
N LEU A 17 -2.72 20.47 -6.40
CA LEU A 17 -3.62 19.34 -6.18
C LEU A 17 -4.90 19.76 -5.46
N ASN A 18 -4.78 20.65 -4.47
CA ASN A 18 -5.88 21.17 -3.66
C ASN A 18 -6.83 20.08 -3.11
N ILE A 19 -6.26 18.99 -2.61
CA ILE A 19 -6.98 17.82 -2.11
C ILE A 19 -6.49 17.50 -0.69
N TYR A 20 -7.39 17.53 0.28
CA TYR A 20 -7.15 17.09 1.65
C TYR A 20 -8.29 16.19 2.12
N PRO A 21 -8.01 15.14 2.94
CA PRO A 21 -6.71 14.75 3.46
C PRO A 21 -5.74 14.27 2.38
N LEU A 22 -4.44 14.58 2.58
CA LEU A 22 -3.35 14.26 1.67
C LEU A 22 -2.34 13.35 2.36
N ILE A 23 -1.79 12.39 1.62
CA ILE A 23 -0.69 11.55 2.06
C ILE A 23 0.58 12.02 1.36
N THR A 24 1.69 12.14 2.12
CA THR A 24 3.03 12.11 1.56
C THR A 24 3.62 10.71 1.72
N LYS A 25 4.39 10.26 0.76
CA LYS A 25 5.22 9.05 0.90
C LYS A 25 6.48 9.16 0.08
N HIS A 26 7.54 8.48 0.52
CA HIS A 26 8.77 8.39 -0.26
C HIS A 26 8.54 7.53 -1.51
N ASN A 27 9.10 7.94 -2.64
CA ASN A 27 9.02 7.14 -3.87
C ASN A 27 9.73 5.79 -3.74
N ARG A 28 10.83 5.75 -3.00
CA ARG A 28 11.64 4.54 -2.78
C ARG A 28 11.76 4.23 -1.29
N ALA A 29 10.67 3.77 -0.71
CA ALA A 29 10.65 3.28 0.66
C ALA A 29 9.69 2.10 0.79
N GLY A 30 9.92 1.27 1.79
CA GLY A 30 9.04 0.18 2.16
C GLY A 30 8.61 0.29 3.62
N LYS A 31 7.68 -0.56 4.05
CA LYS A 31 7.25 -0.68 5.45
C LYS A 31 6.67 0.62 6.04
N GLY A 32 6.01 1.44 5.21
CA GLY A 32 5.40 2.69 5.66
C GLY A 32 6.37 3.82 5.98
N LEU A 33 7.67 3.69 5.69
CA LEU A 33 8.65 4.76 5.90
C LEU A 33 8.30 6.00 5.06
N GLY A 34 8.29 7.17 5.70
CA GLY A 34 7.97 8.45 5.06
C GLY A 34 6.49 8.61 4.68
N VAL A 35 5.61 7.69 5.14
CA VAL A 35 4.17 7.82 4.91
C VAL A 35 3.54 8.65 6.02
N GLN A 36 2.96 9.79 5.67
CA GLN A 36 2.29 10.68 6.62
C GLN A 36 0.98 11.22 6.04
N LEU A 37 -0.01 11.41 6.91
CA LEU A 37 -1.32 11.96 6.57
C LEU A 37 -1.44 13.40 7.08
N PHE A 38 -1.91 14.28 6.23
CA PHE A 38 -2.17 15.69 6.53
C PHE A 38 -3.61 16.04 6.22
N ASN A 39 -4.29 16.63 7.19
CA ASN A 39 -5.69 17.05 7.02
C ASN A 39 -5.83 18.46 6.44
N SER A 40 -4.73 19.22 6.42
CA SER A 40 -4.72 20.59 5.93
C SER A 40 -3.36 20.97 5.33
N GLU A 41 -3.35 22.05 4.53
CA GLU A 41 -2.12 22.65 4.03
C GLU A 41 -1.21 23.13 5.18
N ALA A 42 -1.79 23.68 6.23
CA ALA A 42 -1.02 24.19 7.38
C ALA A 42 -0.26 23.07 8.11
N GLU A 43 -0.85 21.86 8.24
CA GLU A 43 -0.18 20.69 8.80
C GLU A 43 0.99 20.26 7.91
N LEU A 44 0.76 20.19 6.60
CA LEU A 44 1.79 19.82 5.63
C LEU A 44 2.95 20.86 5.64
N GLU A 45 2.63 22.15 5.64
CA GLU A 45 3.62 23.24 5.68
C GLU A 45 4.46 23.19 6.96
N ALA A 46 3.82 22.97 8.11
CA ALA A 46 4.51 22.81 9.37
C ALA A 46 5.49 21.63 9.35
N TYR A 47 5.11 20.51 8.78
CA TYR A 47 5.96 19.33 8.65
C TYR A 47 7.12 19.57 7.67
N VAL A 48 6.83 20.03 6.45
CA VAL A 48 7.84 20.25 5.39
C VAL A 48 8.93 21.24 5.85
N ASN A 49 8.57 22.26 6.65
CA ASN A 49 9.50 23.26 7.16
C ASN A 49 10.14 22.88 8.51
N SER A 50 9.82 21.71 9.05
CA SER A 50 10.35 21.27 10.35
C SER A 50 11.64 20.45 10.21
N PRO A 51 12.44 20.35 11.29
CA PRO A 51 13.55 19.40 11.36
C PRO A 51 13.14 17.92 11.29
N ALA A 52 11.85 17.62 11.44
CA ALA A 52 11.31 16.27 11.35
C ALA A 52 11.04 15.83 9.91
N PHE A 53 11.19 16.71 8.93
CA PHE A 53 11.05 16.34 7.52
C PHE A 53 12.19 15.39 7.11
N GLU A 54 11.81 14.21 6.64
CA GLU A 54 12.74 13.21 6.13
C GLU A 54 12.63 13.17 4.61
N PRO A 55 13.67 13.57 3.86
CA PRO A 55 13.64 13.48 2.40
C PRO A 55 13.74 12.03 1.94
N SER A 56 13.08 11.69 0.83
CA SER A 56 13.28 10.43 0.13
C SER A 56 14.74 10.31 -0.36
N VAL A 57 15.26 9.08 -0.40
CA VAL A 57 16.65 8.81 -0.84
C VAL A 57 16.93 9.24 -2.28
N ASP A 58 15.91 9.35 -3.11
CA ASP A 58 15.98 9.82 -4.50
C ASP A 58 15.47 11.26 -4.68
N GLY A 59 15.16 11.93 -3.57
CA GLY A 59 14.62 13.30 -3.56
C GLY A 59 13.18 13.41 -4.05
N ILE A 60 12.49 12.27 -4.34
CA ILE A 60 11.11 12.25 -4.86
C ILE A 60 10.14 11.93 -3.74
N THR A 61 9.23 12.87 -3.47
CA THR A 61 8.07 12.70 -2.59
C THR A 61 6.81 12.51 -3.43
N LEU A 62 6.04 11.48 -3.13
CA LEU A 62 4.73 11.28 -3.74
C LEU A 62 3.67 11.97 -2.88
N LEU A 63 2.83 12.80 -3.52
CA LEU A 63 1.63 13.38 -2.93
C LEU A 63 0.42 12.62 -3.44
N GLN A 64 -0.40 12.08 -2.53
CA GLN A 64 -1.51 11.21 -2.88
C GLN A 64 -2.75 11.58 -2.07
N ALA A 65 -3.92 11.67 -2.74
CA ALA A 65 -5.18 11.82 -2.02
C ALA A 65 -5.40 10.64 -1.08
N TYR A 66 -5.77 10.92 0.16
CA TYR A 66 -6.21 9.88 1.08
C TYR A 66 -7.63 9.46 0.73
N ILE A 67 -7.83 8.17 0.50
CA ILE A 67 -9.14 7.57 0.29
C ILE A 67 -9.47 6.74 1.52
N LYS A 68 -10.51 7.16 2.25
CA LYS A 68 -10.98 6.41 3.40
C LYS A 68 -11.63 5.10 2.95
N PRO A 69 -11.19 3.94 3.47
CA PRO A 69 -11.83 2.67 3.19
C PRO A 69 -13.29 2.65 3.65
N ALA A 70 -14.22 2.20 2.80
CA ALA A 70 -15.64 2.11 3.13
C ALA A 70 -15.93 1.19 4.31
N ASP A 71 -15.19 0.10 4.41
CA ASP A 71 -15.34 -0.95 5.44
C ASP A 71 -14.20 -0.95 6.49
N GLY A 72 -13.38 0.11 6.52
CA GLY A 72 -12.22 0.19 7.41
C GLY A 72 -11.10 -0.80 7.05
N ARG A 73 -11.10 -1.37 5.83
CA ARG A 73 -10.13 -2.37 5.41
C ARG A 73 -9.37 -1.93 4.17
N ILE A 74 -8.08 -2.12 4.19
CA ILE A 74 -7.23 -2.04 3.00
C ILE A 74 -7.02 -3.45 2.44
N ARG A 75 -6.69 -3.55 1.17
CA ARG A 75 -6.55 -4.83 0.48
C ARG A 75 -5.24 -4.89 -0.29
N ARG A 76 -4.68 -6.09 -0.33
CA ARG A 76 -3.46 -6.39 -1.05
C ARG A 76 -3.67 -7.67 -1.86
N SER A 77 -3.65 -7.55 -3.17
CA SER A 77 -3.79 -8.66 -4.10
C SER A 77 -2.42 -9.12 -4.57
N GLU A 78 -2.14 -10.41 -4.41
CA GLU A 78 -0.88 -11.04 -4.76
C GLU A 78 -0.95 -11.66 -6.16
N PHE A 79 0.14 -11.51 -6.91
CA PHE A 79 0.29 -12.02 -8.28
C PHE A 79 1.61 -12.75 -8.44
N ILE A 80 1.58 -13.91 -9.09
CA ILE A 80 2.75 -14.70 -9.48
C ILE A 80 2.57 -15.10 -10.94
N ASN A 81 3.64 -14.96 -11.73
CA ASN A 81 3.58 -15.13 -13.20
C ASN A 81 2.48 -14.26 -13.83
N GLN A 82 2.32 -13.01 -13.34
CA GLN A 82 1.30 -12.05 -13.80
C GLN A 82 -0.15 -12.52 -13.57
N LYS A 83 -0.36 -13.59 -12.79
CA LYS A 83 -1.66 -14.17 -12.49
C LYS A 83 -2.05 -13.93 -11.05
N PHE A 84 -3.31 -13.57 -10.85
CA PHE A 84 -3.89 -13.39 -9.54
C PHE A 84 -3.81 -14.68 -8.73
N LEU A 85 -3.37 -14.57 -7.48
CA LEU A 85 -3.29 -15.67 -6.54
C LEU A 85 -4.36 -15.56 -5.45
N TYR A 86 -4.32 -14.50 -4.66
CA TYR A 86 -5.30 -14.20 -3.62
C TYR A 86 -5.27 -12.73 -3.23
N THR A 87 -6.25 -12.32 -2.42
CA THR A 87 -6.25 -11.00 -1.78
C THR A 87 -6.19 -11.16 -0.26
N VAL A 88 -5.28 -10.44 0.38
CA VAL A 88 -5.28 -10.24 1.83
C VAL A 88 -6.07 -8.98 2.14
N SER A 89 -7.09 -9.12 2.98
CA SER A 89 -7.85 -8.02 3.57
C SER A 89 -7.29 -7.72 4.94
N ILE A 90 -7.00 -6.45 5.23
CA ILE A 90 -6.30 -6.00 6.42
C ILE A 90 -7.17 -4.97 7.12
N ASP A 91 -7.48 -5.21 8.39
CA ASP A 91 -8.20 -4.25 9.22
C ASP A 91 -7.31 -3.04 9.52
N SER A 92 -7.77 -1.87 9.14
CA SER A 92 -7.11 -0.58 9.35
C SER A 92 -7.92 0.36 10.26
N SER A 93 -8.93 -0.17 10.97
CA SER A 93 -9.81 0.62 11.84
C SER A 93 -9.08 1.24 13.04
N ASP A 94 -7.99 0.62 13.50
CA ASP A 94 -7.18 1.09 14.64
C ASP A 94 -6.23 2.24 14.30
N GLY A 95 -6.20 2.70 13.06
CA GLY A 95 -5.38 3.82 12.65
C GLY A 95 -4.92 3.74 11.20
N PHE A 96 -4.24 4.82 10.77
CA PHE A 96 -3.63 4.95 9.47
C PHE A 96 -2.40 4.02 9.37
N GLN A 97 -2.61 2.76 9.04
CA GLN A 97 -1.55 1.80 8.76
C GLN A 97 -1.61 1.38 7.29
N LEU A 98 -0.66 1.87 6.51
CA LEU A 98 -0.51 1.49 5.09
C LEU A 98 0.38 0.26 4.90
N CYS A 99 0.82 -0.38 5.97
CA CYS A 99 1.71 -1.53 5.88
C CYS A 99 0.99 -2.84 6.21
N PRO A 100 0.82 -3.74 5.24
CA PRO A 100 0.16 -5.03 5.42
C PRO A 100 1.06 -6.12 6.02
N ALA A 101 2.31 -5.83 6.38
CA ALA A 101 3.22 -6.83 6.94
C ALA A 101 3.30 -6.71 8.47
N ASP A 102 3.32 -7.85 9.17
CA ASP A 102 3.43 -7.94 10.64
C ASP A 102 4.66 -7.21 11.25
N GLY A 103 5.63 -6.82 10.43
CA GLY A 103 6.86 -6.16 10.84
C GLY A 103 6.89 -4.63 10.73
N CYS A 104 5.76 -3.98 10.40
CA CYS A 104 5.74 -2.54 10.13
C CYS A 104 5.66 -1.64 11.37
N GLN A 105 5.68 -2.20 12.57
CA GLN A 105 5.71 -1.41 13.81
C GLN A 105 7.14 -0.95 14.10
N ILE A 106 7.49 0.23 13.60
CA ILE A 106 8.73 0.90 13.99
C ILE A 106 8.49 1.54 15.37
N GLY A 107 9.11 0.99 16.42
CA GLY A 107 9.25 1.62 17.73
C GLY A 107 8.27 1.22 18.82
N GLN A 108 7.38 0.26 18.62
CA GLN A 108 6.60 -0.31 19.72
C GLN A 108 6.96 -1.79 19.95
N ARG A 109 7.13 -2.16 21.23
CA ARG A 109 7.28 -3.56 21.67
C ARG A 109 6.15 -4.40 21.08
N PRO A 110 6.42 -5.67 20.73
CA PRO A 110 5.36 -6.59 20.35
C PRO A 110 4.40 -6.71 21.54
N ALA A 111 3.31 -5.98 21.53
CA ALA A 111 2.17 -6.34 22.33
C ALA A 111 1.69 -7.66 21.76
N GLN A 112 1.53 -8.66 22.60
CA GLN A 112 0.82 -9.90 22.31
C GLN A 112 -0.64 -9.53 21.99
N LEU A 113 -0.89 -9.03 20.79
CA LEU A 113 -2.21 -8.95 20.23
C LEU A 113 -2.42 -10.25 19.47
N GLU A 114 -3.44 -10.96 19.83
CA GLU A 114 -3.96 -12.10 19.08
C GLU A 114 -4.39 -11.59 17.71
N THR A 115 -3.46 -11.61 16.76
CA THR A 115 -3.57 -11.00 15.43
C THR A 115 -4.38 -11.85 14.45
N SER A 116 -5.16 -12.82 14.95
CA SER A 116 -5.79 -13.85 14.13
C SER A 116 -6.82 -13.31 13.14
N ASP A 117 -7.41 -12.15 13.40
CA ASP A 117 -8.50 -11.60 12.58
C ASP A 117 -8.11 -10.34 11.79
N LYS A 118 -6.92 -9.77 12.06
CA LYS A 118 -6.47 -8.57 11.35
C LYS A 118 -6.19 -8.83 9.88
N PHE A 119 -5.58 -9.98 9.56
CA PHE A 119 -5.23 -10.40 8.21
C PHE A 119 -6.08 -11.59 7.79
N GLN A 120 -6.84 -11.44 6.72
CA GLN A 120 -7.69 -12.50 6.20
C GLN A 120 -7.47 -12.62 4.69
N ILE A 121 -7.23 -13.85 4.20
CA ILE A 121 -7.29 -14.11 2.77
C ILE A 121 -8.76 -14.20 2.37
N THR A 122 -9.12 -13.35 1.44
CA THR A 122 -10.46 -13.27 0.86
C THR A 122 -10.33 -13.22 -0.66
N ASP A 123 -11.43 -13.46 -1.37
CA ASP A 123 -11.48 -13.26 -2.83
C ASP A 123 -12.47 -12.15 -3.19
N PRO A 124 -12.20 -10.91 -2.81
CA PRO A 124 -13.10 -9.81 -3.10
C PRO A 124 -12.79 -9.10 -4.42
N LEU A 125 -11.70 -9.49 -5.13
CA LEU A 125 -11.28 -8.77 -6.34
C LEU A 125 -12.24 -9.04 -7.50
N PRO A 126 -13.00 -8.04 -7.98
CA PRO A 126 -13.90 -8.23 -9.12
C PRO A 126 -13.15 -8.72 -10.37
N THR A 127 -13.79 -9.57 -11.16
CA THR A 127 -13.17 -10.18 -12.35
C THR A 127 -12.61 -9.14 -13.33
N SER A 128 -13.31 -8.04 -13.54
CA SER A 128 -12.85 -6.94 -14.40
C SER A 128 -11.57 -6.29 -13.86
N GLN A 129 -11.48 -6.11 -12.55
CA GLN A 129 -10.33 -5.53 -11.89
C GLN A 129 -9.13 -6.48 -11.92
N ARG A 130 -9.37 -7.77 -11.68
CA ARG A 130 -8.36 -8.83 -11.83
C ARG A 130 -7.74 -8.80 -13.21
N GLN A 131 -8.56 -8.79 -14.25
CA GLN A 131 -8.08 -8.75 -15.64
C GLN A 131 -7.27 -7.47 -15.93
N ALA A 132 -7.71 -6.32 -15.41
CA ALA A 132 -7.00 -5.05 -15.58
C ALA A 132 -5.62 -5.11 -14.92
N TYR A 133 -5.50 -5.67 -13.73
CA TYR A 133 -4.22 -5.80 -13.02
C TYR A 133 -3.28 -6.81 -13.70
N GLU A 134 -3.79 -7.97 -14.12
CA GLU A 134 -3.00 -8.94 -14.89
C GLU A 134 -2.47 -8.33 -16.21
N ASN A 135 -3.30 -7.59 -16.93
CA ASN A 135 -2.89 -6.89 -18.15
C ASN A 135 -1.84 -5.82 -17.88
N PHE A 136 -1.99 -5.05 -16.79
CA PHE A 136 -1.00 -4.05 -16.38
C PHE A 136 0.35 -4.72 -16.08
N LEU A 137 0.37 -5.78 -15.28
CA LEU A 137 1.60 -6.51 -14.93
C LEU A 137 2.29 -7.09 -16.17
N ALA A 138 1.50 -7.67 -17.09
CA ALA A 138 2.01 -8.20 -18.35
C ALA A 138 2.65 -7.10 -19.22
N GLN A 139 2.00 -5.95 -19.37
CA GLN A 139 2.53 -4.82 -20.13
C GLN A 139 3.77 -4.19 -19.49
N ALA A 140 3.83 -4.19 -18.17
CA ALA A 140 4.95 -3.65 -17.41
C ALA A 140 6.13 -4.65 -17.32
N GLY A 141 5.97 -5.91 -17.71
CA GLY A 141 6.98 -6.96 -17.56
C GLY A 141 7.25 -7.33 -16.11
N ILE A 142 6.23 -7.26 -15.25
CA ILE A 142 6.33 -7.56 -13.83
C ILE A 142 5.71 -8.93 -13.57
N ASP A 143 6.54 -9.92 -13.25
CA ASP A 143 6.08 -11.29 -13.05
C ASP A 143 5.52 -11.57 -11.66
N VAL A 144 6.10 -10.93 -10.63
CA VAL A 144 5.72 -11.11 -9.23
C VAL A 144 5.47 -9.76 -8.61
N ALA A 145 4.27 -9.54 -8.07
CA ALA A 145 3.92 -8.29 -7.42
C ALA A 145 2.74 -8.46 -6.44
N ALA A 146 2.63 -7.50 -5.55
CA ALA A 146 1.39 -7.20 -4.84
C ALA A 146 0.84 -5.85 -5.32
N ILE A 147 -0.47 -5.76 -5.51
CA ILE A 147 -1.19 -4.52 -5.80
C ILE A 147 -2.04 -4.18 -4.59
N GLU A 148 -1.78 -3.00 -4.02
CA GLU A 148 -2.49 -2.53 -2.83
C GLU A 148 -3.57 -1.52 -3.22
N TRP A 149 -4.76 -1.72 -2.67
CA TRP A 149 -5.93 -0.95 -3.04
C TRP A 149 -6.94 -0.79 -1.91
N VAL A 150 -7.81 0.17 -2.09
CA VAL A 150 -8.90 0.51 -1.17
C VAL A 150 -10.16 0.74 -1.98
N GLU A 151 -11.30 0.35 -1.40
CA GLU A 151 -12.62 0.67 -1.93
C GLU A 151 -13.20 1.85 -1.15
N SER A 152 -13.62 2.89 -1.87
CA SER A 152 -14.26 4.07 -1.29
C SER A 152 -15.73 3.80 -0.96
N GLU A 153 -16.36 4.70 -0.18
CA GLU A 153 -17.80 4.65 0.12
C GLU A 153 -18.69 4.68 -1.14
N ALA A 154 -18.17 5.18 -2.27
CA ALA A 154 -18.85 5.15 -3.57
C ALA A 154 -18.69 3.81 -4.32
N GLY A 155 -18.03 2.81 -3.74
CA GLY A 155 -17.74 1.52 -4.39
C GLY A 155 -16.64 1.58 -5.44
N GLN A 156 -15.88 2.68 -5.51
CA GLN A 156 -14.78 2.82 -6.44
C GLN A 156 -13.47 2.30 -5.84
N ILE A 157 -12.76 1.47 -6.61
CA ILE A 157 -11.45 0.92 -6.23
C ILE A 157 -10.34 1.90 -6.63
N TYR A 158 -9.46 2.19 -5.68
CA TYR A 158 -8.26 3.03 -5.87
C TYR A 158 -7.02 2.24 -5.52
N VAL A 159 -6.13 2.08 -6.49
CA VAL A 159 -4.79 1.53 -6.26
C VAL A 159 -3.90 2.62 -5.69
N TYR A 160 -3.17 2.30 -4.63
CA TYR A 160 -2.27 3.25 -4.00
C TYR A 160 -0.80 2.78 -3.96
N ASP A 161 -0.55 1.47 -4.17
CA ASP A 161 0.80 0.94 -4.27
C ASP A 161 0.89 -0.28 -5.18
N VAL A 162 2.06 -0.47 -5.81
CA VAL A 162 2.46 -1.68 -6.53
C VAL A 162 3.83 -2.10 -6.02
N ASN A 163 3.89 -3.25 -5.36
CA ASN A 163 5.06 -3.74 -4.66
C ASN A 163 5.65 -4.95 -5.37
N THR A 164 6.85 -4.80 -5.94
CA THR A 164 7.56 -5.88 -6.65
C THR A 164 8.46 -6.73 -5.73
N ASN A 165 8.55 -6.35 -4.45
CA ASN A 165 9.24 -7.13 -3.41
C ASN A 165 8.24 -7.45 -2.29
N THR A 166 7.29 -8.30 -2.61
CA THR A 166 6.17 -8.62 -1.72
C THR A 166 6.58 -9.56 -0.59
N ASN A 167 5.96 -9.38 0.58
CA ASN A 167 6.09 -10.28 1.73
C ASN A 167 4.74 -10.93 1.97
N TYR A 168 4.68 -12.25 1.86
CA TYR A 168 3.48 -13.01 2.11
C TYR A 168 3.21 -13.13 3.61
N ASN A 169 1.94 -13.27 4.01
CA ASN A 169 1.55 -13.45 5.40
C ASN A 169 1.35 -14.94 5.71
N PRO A 170 2.30 -15.63 6.39
CA PRO A 170 2.24 -17.06 6.60
C PRO A 170 1.01 -17.51 7.40
N THR A 171 0.60 -16.71 8.40
CA THR A 171 -0.56 -17.04 9.24
C THR A 171 -1.86 -16.99 8.47
N ALA A 172 -2.04 -15.98 7.60
CA ALA A 172 -3.21 -15.89 6.74
C ALA A 172 -3.22 -17.00 5.68
N GLU A 173 -2.05 -17.32 5.10
CA GLU A 173 -1.90 -18.40 4.12
C GLU A 173 -2.22 -19.77 4.73
N GLU A 174 -1.74 -20.06 5.94
CA GLU A 174 -2.01 -21.31 6.65
C GLU A 174 -3.50 -21.50 6.91
N LYS A 175 -4.19 -20.44 7.37
CA LYS A 175 -5.64 -20.49 7.59
C LYS A 175 -6.45 -20.71 6.31
N ALA A 176 -6.00 -20.16 5.20
CA ALA A 176 -6.66 -20.28 3.90
C ALA A 176 -6.25 -21.53 3.12
N GLY A 177 -5.18 -22.22 3.51
CA GLY A 177 -4.63 -23.36 2.80
C GLY A 177 -4.02 -23.01 1.44
N VAL A 178 -3.55 -21.76 1.26
CA VAL A 178 -2.92 -21.28 0.03
C VAL A 178 -1.53 -20.75 0.37
N PHE A 179 -0.52 -21.17 -0.37
CA PHE A 179 0.88 -20.87 -0.06
C PHE A 179 1.60 -20.24 -1.25
N ALA A 180 1.82 -18.95 -1.24
CA ALA A 180 2.46 -18.22 -2.34
C ALA A 180 3.88 -18.72 -2.65
N HIS A 181 4.65 -19.13 -1.63
CA HIS A 181 5.98 -19.67 -1.84
C HIS A 181 6.00 -20.96 -2.69
N GLN A 182 4.94 -21.78 -2.63
CA GLN A 182 4.81 -22.98 -3.49
C GLN A 182 4.56 -22.59 -4.93
N HIS A 183 3.63 -21.66 -5.17
CA HIS A 183 3.36 -21.12 -6.50
C HIS A 183 4.58 -20.42 -7.10
N LEU A 184 5.33 -19.68 -6.29
CA LEU A 184 6.58 -19.03 -6.72
C LEU A 184 7.63 -20.08 -7.09
N ALA A 185 7.79 -21.13 -6.28
CA ALA A 185 8.74 -22.22 -6.56
C ALA A 185 8.37 -22.97 -7.84
N GLU A 186 7.09 -23.18 -8.12
CA GLU A 186 6.61 -23.80 -9.37
C GLU A 186 6.91 -22.90 -10.57
N TYR A 187 6.65 -21.59 -10.46
CA TYR A 187 6.95 -20.62 -11.50
C TYR A 187 8.45 -20.59 -11.84
N LEU A 188 9.33 -20.61 -10.82
CA LEU A 188 10.79 -20.54 -11.01
C LEU A 188 11.42 -21.83 -11.60
N LYS A 189 10.68 -22.94 -11.67
CA LYS A 189 11.16 -24.20 -12.27
C LYS A 189 10.94 -24.25 -13.78
N ASN A 190 10.07 -23.41 -14.31
CA ASN A 190 9.77 -23.31 -15.74
C ASN A 190 10.54 -22.21 -16.42
#